data_5522bf0057d9f230dbf51808d7680fb2
#
_entry.id   5522bf0057d9f230dbf51808d7680fb2
#
_cell.length_a   1.000
_cell.length_b   1.000
_cell.length_c   1.000
_cell.angle_alpha   90.00
_cell.angle_beta   90.00
_cell.angle_gamma   90.00
#
_symmetry.space_group_name_H-M   'P 1'
#
loop_
_entity.id
_entity.type
_entity.pdbx_description
1 polymer ?
#
loop_
_entity_poly.entity_id
_entity_poly.type
_entity_poly.pdbx_seq_one_letter_code
_entity_poly.pdbx_strand_id
1 'polypeptide(L)'
;YREAIDEDSYEGRLFMSRKDARHPLQLGTSTWVNPNFAFKKEYVSKVKTGDYTLQICDSLWLNPSFFKEMEKKIADAPMKPKTYRYSDVGFILLRLLVEKLAGMPMDAYLQREFYEPMGLERTGYLPLRRFPKSEVVPSSVDRFLRKTTLQGFVHDEAAAFQGGVSGNAGLFSNAREVAQVYQMLLNGGELNGQRYLSKETCQLFTTEVSKISRRGLGFDKPDTRNPEKSPCGKHTPAKVYGHTGFTGTCAWVDPDNGLVYVFLSNRIYPDVTNRKLSRLEIREQIQDAIYKAIQSK
;
A
#
# COMPACT_ATOMS: atom_id res chain seq x y z
N TYR A 1 -15.08 -17.21 -4.93
CA TYR A 1 -15.58 -16.02 -4.23
C TYR A 1 -16.98 -16.22 -3.66
N ARG A 2 -17.90 -16.93 -4.38
CA ARG A 2 -19.22 -17.30 -3.86
C ARG A 2 -19.15 -18.22 -2.65
N GLU A 3 -18.18 -19.15 -2.65
CA GLU A 3 -17.99 -20.12 -1.56
C GLU A 3 -17.37 -19.48 -0.30
N ALA A 4 -16.69 -18.34 -0.45
CA ALA A 4 -16.07 -17.64 0.66
C ALA A 4 -17.07 -16.84 1.52
N ILE A 5 -18.31 -16.68 1.08
CA ILE A 5 -19.34 -15.83 1.70
C ILE A 5 -20.55 -16.64 2.15
N ASP A 6 -20.41 -17.94 2.23
CA ASP A 6 -21.36 -18.79 2.93
C ASP A 6 -21.46 -18.36 4.41
N GLU A 7 -22.66 -18.38 4.98
CA GLU A 7 -22.91 -18.00 6.40
C GLU A 7 -22.04 -18.79 7.38
N ASP A 8 -21.66 -20.01 7.02
CA ASP A 8 -20.73 -20.85 7.78
C ASP A 8 -19.26 -20.59 7.49
N SER A 9 -18.94 -19.78 6.47
CA SER A 9 -17.57 -19.37 6.17
C SER A 9 -17.04 -18.39 7.21
N TYR A 10 -15.72 -18.22 7.27
CA TYR A 10 -15.09 -17.23 8.13
C TYR A 10 -15.62 -15.81 7.85
N GLU A 11 -15.83 -15.48 6.60
CA GLU A 11 -16.40 -14.19 6.18
C GLU A 11 -17.86 -14.06 6.56
N GLY A 12 -18.69 -15.07 6.33
CA GLY A 12 -20.07 -15.11 6.78
C GLY A 12 -20.17 -14.91 8.29
N ARG A 13 -19.34 -15.60 9.07
CA ARG A 13 -19.26 -15.39 10.51
C ARG A 13 -18.75 -14.01 10.90
N LEU A 14 -17.81 -13.45 10.13
CA LEU A 14 -17.32 -12.10 10.35
C LEU A 14 -18.41 -11.05 10.12
N PHE A 15 -19.25 -11.23 9.13
CA PHE A 15 -20.40 -10.37 8.84
C PHE A 15 -21.58 -10.61 9.81
N MET A 16 -21.85 -11.85 10.21
CA MET A 16 -22.97 -12.22 11.04
C MET A 16 -22.74 -12.00 12.54
N SER A 17 -21.52 -12.18 13.03
CA SER A 17 -21.17 -11.98 14.46
C SER A 17 -21.27 -10.54 14.95
N ARG A 18 -21.73 -9.63 14.10
CA ARG A 18 -21.75 -8.19 14.34
C ARG A 18 -23.10 -7.57 14.57
N LYS A 19 -24.13 -8.37 14.68
CA LYS A 19 -25.38 -7.91 15.29
C LYS A 19 -25.18 -7.46 16.74
N ASP A 20 -24.09 -7.89 17.38
CA ASP A 20 -23.68 -7.51 18.73
C ASP A 20 -22.47 -6.55 18.65
N ALA A 21 -22.75 -5.29 18.55
CA ALA A 21 -21.80 -4.20 18.33
C ALA A 21 -20.85 -3.89 19.51
N ARG A 22 -20.47 -4.88 20.34
CA ARG A 22 -19.62 -4.63 21.51
C ARG A 22 -18.12 -4.58 21.21
N HIS A 23 -17.68 -5.04 20.05
CA HIS A 23 -16.27 -5.01 19.68
C HIS A 23 -16.07 -4.47 18.27
N PRO A 24 -15.15 -3.49 18.07
CA PRO A 24 -14.83 -2.99 16.76
C PRO A 24 -14.18 -4.08 15.91
N LEU A 25 -14.50 -4.12 14.62
CA LEU A 25 -13.85 -4.97 13.64
C LEU A 25 -12.43 -4.51 13.42
N GLN A 26 -11.51 -5.37 13.75
CA GLN A 26 -10.15 -5.23 13.30
C GLN A 26 -10.02 -5.97 11.96
N LEU A 27 -10.02 -5.20 10.87
CA LEU A 27 -9.72 -5.71 9.54
C LEU A 27 -8.23 -5.50 9.29
N GLY A 28 -7.49 -6.59 9.14
CA GLY A 28 -6.05 -6.49 9.09
C GLY A 28 -5.43 -5.94 10.38
N THR A 29 -4.16 -5.59 10.35
CA THR A 29 -3.41 -5.17 11.55
C THR A 29 -3.71 -3.75 12.03
N SER A 30 -4.52 -2.96 11.31
CA SER A 30 -4.67 -1.53 11.62
C SER A 30 -5.98 -0.86 11.23
N THR A 31 -6.92 -1.56 10.60
CA THR A 31 -8.17 -0.94 10.14
C THR A 31 -9.29 -1.18 11.15
N TRP A 32 -9.84 -0.09 11.69
CA TRP A 32 -10.98 -0.12 12.58
C TRP A 32 -12.25 0.21 11.79
N VAL A 33 -13.23 -0.68 11.80
CA VAL A 33 -14.58 -0.39 11.31
C VAL A 33 -15.44 0.00 12.50
N ASN A 34 -16.25 1.05 12.33
CA ASN A 34 -17.17 1.51 13.35
C ASN A 34 -18.07 0.37 13.85
N PRO A 35 -18.08 0.07 15.16
CA PRO A 35 -18.90 -1.00 15.75
C PRO A 35 -20.41 -0.75 15.60
N ASN A 36 -20.84 0.49 15.37
CA ASN A 36 -22.24 0.84 15.12
C ASN A 36 -22.64 0.66 13.65
N PHE A 37 -21.72 0.24 12.80
CA PHE A 37 -21.99 -0.04 11.40
C PHE A 37 -22.62 -1.42 11.28
N ALA A 38 -23.93 -1.50 11.42
CA ALA A 38 -24.68 -2.69 11.04
C ALA A 38 -24.72 -2.74 9.50
N PHE A 39 -24.10 -3.75 8.91
CA PHE A 39 -24.30 -4.04 7.50
C PHE A 39 -25.78 -4.31 7.26
N LYS A 40 -26.42 -3.51 6.42
CA LYS A 40 -27.82 -3.73 6.06
C LYS A 40 -27.96 -5.11 5.38
N LYS A 41 -29.06 -5.80 5.58
CA LYS A 41 -29.37 -7.07 4.89
C LYS A 41 -29.17 -7.00 3.37
N GLU A 42 -29.42 -5.87 2.81
CA GLU A 42 -29.20 -5.49 1.42
C GLU A 42 -27.74 -5.68 0.97
N TYR A 43 -26.74 -5.39 1.82
CA TYR A 43 -25.33 -5.60 1.53
C TYR A 43 -24.96 -7.09 1.52
N VAL A 44 -25.45 -7.84 2.48
CA VAL A 44 -25.24 -9.28 2.54
C VAL A 44 -25.80 -9.95 1.31
N SER A 45 -26.97 -9.51 0.83
CA SER A 45 -27.58 -10.00 -0.41
C SER A 45 -26.71 -9.71 -1.64
N LYS A 46 -26.18 -8.49 -1.76
CA LYS A 46 -25.34 -8.08 -2.90
C LYS A 46 -23.97 -8.75 -2.89
N VAL A 47 -23.41 -8.96 -1.73
CA VAL A 47 -22.19 -9.75 -1.55
C VAL A 47 -22.41 -11.18 -2.05
N LYS A 48 -23.53 -11.81 -1.74
CA LYS A 48 -23.92 -13.15 -2.22
C LYS A 48 -24.11 -13.23 -3.74
N THR A 49 -24.44 -12.13 -4.40
CA THR A 49 -24.63 -12.07 -5.87
C THR A 49 -23.35 -11.71 -6.65
N GLY A 50 -22.25 -11.43 -5.98
CA GLY A 50 -20.99 -11.03 -6.62
C GLY A 50 -20.95 -9.57 -7.09
N ASP A 51 -21.97 -8.79 -6.77
CA ASP A 51 -22.12 -7.39 -7.18
C ASP A 51 -21.66 -6.39 -6.09
N TYR A 52 -20.83 -6.88 -5.18
CA TYR A 52 -20.46 -6.14 -3.97
C TYR A 52 -19.31 -5.17 -4.15
N THR A 53 -18.46 -5.37 -5.15
CA THR A 53 -17.19 -4.65 -5.28
C THR A 53 -17.39 -3.15 -5.45
N LEU A 54 -18.40 -2.75 -6.22
CA LEU A 54 -18.71 -1.34 -6.46
C LEU A 54 -19.50 -0.70 -5.31
N GLN A 55 -20.40 -1.43 -4.69
CA GLN A 55 -21.36 -0.85 -3.74
C GLN A 55 -20.90 -0.87 -2.28
N ILE A 56 -20.05 -1.79 -1.86
CA ILE A 56 -19.39 -1.69 -0.55
C ILE A 56 -18.45 -0.50 -0.53
N CYS A 57 -17.69 -0.28 -1.61
CA CYS A 57 -16.83 0.89 -1.72
C CYS A 57 -17.65 2.19 -1.67
N ASP A 58 -18.70 2.30 -2.46
CA ASP A 58 -19.49 3.54 -2.56
C ASP A 58 -20.22 3.88 -1.27
N SER A 59 -20.76 2.90 -0.57
CA SER A 59 -21.62 3.18 0.57
C SER A 59 -20.92 3.21 1.93
N LEU A 60 -19.80 2.49 2.08
CA LEU A 60 -19.02 2.52 3.32
C LEU A 60 -18.05 3.70 3.35
N TRP A 61 -17.43 4.01 2.21
CA TRP A 61 -16.33 4.95 2.13
C TRP A 61 -16.75 6.33 1.65
N LEU A 62 -17.87 6.46 0.94
CA LEU A 62 -18.41 7.74 0.48
C LEU A 62 -19.49 8.32 1.42
N ASN A 63 -19.80 7.65 2.55
CA ASN A 63 -20.73 8.19 3.52
C ASN A 63 -20.08 9.32 4.33
N PRO A 64 -20.55 10.57 4.22
CA PRO A 64 -19.99 11.70 4.96
C PRO A 64 -19.98 11.52 6.49
N SER A 65 -20.92 10.75 7.04
CA SER A 65 -20.98 10.44 8.47
C SER A 65 -19.86 9.50 8.90
N PHE A 66 -19.43 8.58 8.03
CA PHE A 66 -18.27 7.73 8.28
C PHE A 66 -16.98 8.55 8.41
N PHE A 67 -16.78 9.54 7.54
CA PHE A 67 -15.61 10.42 7.62
C PHE A 67 -15.61 11.25 8.90
N LYS A 68 -16.73 11.87 9.26
CA LYS A 68 -16.84 12.63 10.51
C LYS A 68 -16.56 11.79 11.73
N GLU A 69 -17.01 10.54 11.74
CA GLU A 69 -16.75 9.63 12.85
C GLU A 69 -15.30 9.14 12.87
N MET A 70 -14.69 8.88 11.69
CA MET A 70 -13.26 8.58 11.59
C MET A 70 -12.40 9.76 12.03
N GLU A 71 -12.71 10.97 11.57
CA GLU A 71 -12.03 12.20 12.01
C GLU A 71 -12.11 12.35 13.53
N LYS A 72 -13.30 12.16 14.11
CA LYS A 72 -13.48 12.19 15.55
C LYS A 72 -12.67 11.11 16.26
N LYS A 73 -12.69 9.87 15.77
CA LYS A 73 -11.90 8.78 16.37
C LYS A 73 -10.40 8.98 16.24
N ILE A 74 -9.94 9.59 15.15
CA ILE A 74 -8.52 9.96 14.99
C ILE A 74 -8.18 11.09 15.97
N ALA A 75 -9.04 12.10 16.11
CA ALA A 75 -8.85 13.20 17.05
C ALA A 75 -8.92 12.76 18.52
N ASP A 76 -9.85 11.85 18.84
CA ASP A 76 -10.08 11.31 20.19
C ASP A 76 -9.15 10.12 20.54
N ALA A 77 -8.39 9.60 19.56
CA ALA A 77 -7.47 8.51 19.82
C ALA A 77 -6.39 8.96 20.82
N PRO A 78 -6.19 8.25 21.94
CA PRO A 78 -5.16 8.62 22.92
C PRO A 78 -3.78 8.37 22.32
N MET A 79 -3.35 9.26 21.46
CA MET A 79 -1.98 9.28 20.98
C MET A 79 -1.11 9.83 22.09
N LYS A 80 -0.21 8.98 22.61
CA LYS A 80 0.85 9.49 23.48
C LYS A 80 1.61 10.57 22.71
N PRO A 81 1.68 11.79 23.21
CA PRO A 81 2.47 12.84 22.56
C PRO A 81 3.87 12.34 22.24
N LYS A 82 4.42 12.70 21.09
CA LYS A 82 5.78 12.34 20.65
C LYS A 82 6.01 10.83 20.37
N THR A 83 4.95 10.07 20.01
CA THR A 83 5.12 8.70 19.52
C THR A 83 4.75 8.62 18.04
N TYR A 84 5.57 7.89 17.27
CA TYR A 84 5.23 7.52 15.90
C TYR A 84 4.44 6.20 15.89
N ARG A 85 3.37 6.14 15.10
CA ARG A 85 2.62 4.90 14.82
C ARG A 85 2.46 4.73 13.31
N TYR A 86 2.96 3.63 12.78
CA TYR A 86 2.66 3.22 11.41
C TYR A 86 1.17 2.85 11.28
N SER A 87 0.49 3.35 10.24
CA SER A 87 -0.94 3.06 10.02
C SER A 87 -1.28 3.18 8.53
N ASP A 88 -2.01 2.19 8.03
CA ASP A 88 -2.54 2.18 6.67
C ASP A 88 -3.71 3.15 6.49
N VAL A 89 -4.43 3.45 7.60
CA VAL A 89 -5.62 4.32 7.59
C VAL A 89 -5.34 5.69 6.98
N GLY A 90 -4.16 6.27 7.25
CA GLY A 90 -3.77 7.55 6.67
C GLY A 90 -3.74 7.51 5.12
N PHE A 91 -3.19 6.45 4.55
CA PHE A 91 -3.12 6.29 3.08
C PHE A 91 -4.48 5.96 2.47
N ILE A 92 -5.33 5.22 3.18
CA ILE A 92 -6.71 4.99 2.78
C ILE A 92 -7.48 6.32 2.70
N LEU A 93 -7.32 7.19 3.71
CA LEU A 93 -7.93 8.54 3.71
C LEU A 93 -7.36 9.44 2.61
N LEU A 94 -6.05 9.38 2.36
CA LEU A 94 -5.43 10.13 1.27
C LEU A 94 -5.96 9.69 -0.11
N ARG A 95 -6.20 8.40 -0.34
CA ARG A 95 -6.88 7.94 -1.55
C ARG A 95 -8.20 8.67 -1.74
N LEU A 96 -9.05 8.69 -0.71
CA LEU A 96 -10.37 9.32 -0.78
C LEU A 96 -10.28 10.85 -1.02
N LEU A 97 -9.26 11.48 -0.42
CA LEU A 97 -8.98 12.90 -0.68
C LEU A 97 -8.60 13.12 -2.15
N VAL A 98 -7.73 12.28 -2.71
CA VAL A 98 -7.37 12.36 -4.13
C VAL A 98 -8.60 12.21 -5.01
N GLU A 99 -9.45 11.22 -4.77
CA GLU A 99 -10.67 11.00 -5.54
C GLU A 99 -11.64 12.17 -5.45
N LYS A 100 -11.79 12.75 -4.26
CA LYS A 100 -12.63 13.95 -4.05
C LYS A 100 -12.10 15.16 -4.81
N LEU A 101 -10.79 15.39 -4.78
CA LEU A 101 -10.18 16.54 -5.46
C LEU A 101 -10.12 16.34 -6.98
N ALA A 102 -9.85 15.13 -7.45
CA ALA A 102 -9.78 14.81 -8.87
C ALA A 102 -11.16 14.65 -9.52
N GLY A 103 -12.22 14.43 -8.74
CA GLY A 103 -13.58 14.15 -9.24
C GLY A 103 -13.69 12.81 -9.96
N MET A 104 -12.76 11.88 -9.74
CA MET A 104 -12.73 10.56 -10.38
C MET A 104 -12.02 9.53 -9.51
N PRO A 105 -12.19 8.20 -9.78
CA PRO A 105 -11.47 7.14 -9.09
C PRO A 105 -9.95 7.30 -9.18
N MET A 106 -9.25 6.95 -8.10
CA MET A 106 -7.79 7.14 -8.00
C MET A 106 -7.01 6.35 -9.06
N ASP A 107 -7.42 5.13 -9.37
CA ASP A 107 -6.78 4.32 -10.40
C ASP A 107 -6.90 4.98 -11.80
N ALA A 108 -8.06 5.54 -12.13
CA ALA A 108 -8.26 6.29 -13.37
C ALA A 108 -7.45 7.59 -13.40
N TYR A 109 -7.40 8.32 -12.28
CA TYR A 109 -6.60 9.53 -12.15
C TYR A 109 -5.11 9.25 -12.35
N LEU A 110 -4.58 8.24 -11.66
CA LEU A 110 -3.16 7.87 -11.78
C LEU A 110 -2.81 7.35 -13.17
N GLN A 111 -3.72 6.61 -13.81
CA GLN A 111 -3.54 6.13 -15.17
C GLN A 111 -3.38 7.32 -16.13
N ARG A 112 -4.32 8.27 -16.08
CA ARG A 112 -4.37 9.43 -16.97
C ARG A 112 -3.22 10.42 -16.74
N GLU A 113 -2.93 10.76 -15.48
CA GLU A 113 -2.00 11.86 -15.17
C GLU A 113 -0.55 11.41 -15.05
N PHE A 114 -0.32 10.12 -14.78
CA PHE A 114 1.02 9.61 -14.49
C PHE A 114 1.39 8.41 -15.37
N TYR A 115 0.63 7.32 -15.35
CA TYR A 115 1.12 6.07 -15.91
C TYR A 115 1.17 6.11 -17.44
N GLU A 116 0.12 6.56 -18.11
CA GLU A 116 0.11 6.73 -19.56
C GLU A 116 1.15 7.75 -20.06
N PRO A 117 1.21 8.99 -19.51
CA PRO A 117 2.22 9.95 -19.92
C PRO A 117 3.67 9.51 -19.66
N MET A 118 3.91 8.68 -18.64
CA MET A 118 5.22 8.08 -18.38
C MET A 118 5.55 6.87 -19.25
N GLY A 119 4.57 6.36 -20.02
CA GLY A 119 4.72 5.13 -20.79
C GLY A 119 4.76 3.86 -19.91
N LEU A 120 4.07 3.86 -18.77
CA LEU A 120 4.01 2.72 -17.86
C LEU A 120 2.85 1.79 -18.27
N GLU A 121 3.15 0.79 -19.06
CA GLU A 121 2.14 -0.09 -19.65
C GLU A 121 1.65 -1.17 -18.66
N ARG A 122 2.49 -1.56 -17.72
CA ARG A 122 2.27 -2.67 -16.79
C ARG A 122 2.04 -2.24 -15.35
N THR A 123 2.01 -0.95 -15.10
CA THR A 123 1.72 -0.37 -13.79
C THR A 123 0.24 -0.04 -13.67
N GLY A 124 -0.37 -0.40 -12.54
CA GLY A 124 -1.77 -0.06 -12.27
C GLY A 124 -2.42 -0.98 -11.26
N TYR A 125 -3.67 -0.68 -11.00
CA TYR A 125 -4.54 -1.48 -10.15
C TYR A 125 -5.31 -2.53 -10.97
N LEU A 126 -5.79 -3.58 -10.31
CA LEU A 126 -6.67 -4.60 -10.89
C LEU A 126 -6.13 -5.17 -12.22
N PRO A 127 -4.92 -5.73 -12.23
CA PRO A 127 -4.21 -6.10 -13.47
C PRO A 127 -4.97 -7.09 -14.34
N LEU A 128 -5.85 -7.92 -13.78
CA LEU A 128 -6.65 -8.87 -14.55
C LEU A 128 -7.71 -8.24 -15.46
N ARG A 129 -7.94 -6.93 -15.34
CA ARG A 129 -8.76 -6.17 -16.30
C ARG A 129 -8.01 -5.91 -17.62
N ARG A 130 -6.67 -5.99 -17.60
CA ARG A 130 -5.79 -5.62 -18.71
C ARG A 130 -4.92 -6.78 -19.20
N PHE A 131 -4.56 -7.70 -18.33
CA PHE A 131 -3.59 -8.77 -18.60
C PHE A 131 -4.17 -10.14 -18.27
N PRO A 132 -3.79 -11.18 -19.00
CA PRO A 132 -4.13 -12.55 -18.63
C PRO A 132 -3.46 -12.92 -17.30
N LYS A 133 -4.09 -13.78 -16.53
CA LYS A 133 -3.60 -14.23 -15.22
C LYS A 133 -2.18 -14.81 -15.28
N SER A 134 -1.82 -15.46 -16.40
CA SER A 134 -0.48 -16.05 -16.61
C SER A 134 0.66 -15.04 -16.61
N GLU A 135 0.38 -13.74 -16.85
CA GLU A 135 1.37 -12.67 -16.83
C GLU A 135 1.55 -12.04 -15.46
N VAL A 136 0.73 -12.41 -14.49
CA VAL A 136 0.79 -11.86 -13.14
C VAL A 136 1.34 -12.90 -12.18
N VAL A 137 2.36 -12.54 -11.41
CA VAL A 137 2.97 -13.44 -10.41
C VAL A 137 1.98 -13.65 -9.26
N PRO A 138 1.79 -14.89 -8.75
CA PRO A 138 0.94 -15.12 -7.58
C PRO A 138 1.51 -14.43 -6.34
N SER A 139 0.65 -13.78 -5.57
CA SER A 139 1.03 -13.03 -4.36
C SER A 139 1.12 -13.93 -3.13
N SER A 140 0.07 -14.68 -2.84
CA SER A 140 0.01 -15.57 -1.68
C SER A 140 -1.09 -16.62 -1.84
N VAL A 141 -1.12 -17.60 -0.92
CA VAL A 141 -2.28 -18.48 -0.72
C VAL A 141 -3.04 -17.94 0.49
N ASP A 142 -4.19 -17.35 0.24
CA ASP A 142 -5.10 -16.90 1.30
C ASP A 142 -5.93 -18.08 1.80
N ARG A 143 -5.64 -18.52 3.01
CA ARG A 143 -6.29 -19.68 3.62
C ARG A 143 -7.46 -19.31 4.52
N PHE A 144 -7.65 -18.03 4.80
CA PHE A 144 -8.61 -17.55 5.78
C PHE A 144 -9.79 -16.86 5.14
N LEU A 145 -9.53 -15.75 4.45
CA LEU A 145 -10.57 -14.85 3.97
C LEU A 145 -11.14 -15.32 2.61
N ARG A 146 -10.28 -15.48 1.60
CA ARG A 146 -10.67 -15.76 0.21
C ARG A 146 -10.48 -17.23 -0.19
N LYS A 147 -9.80 -18.02 0.64
CA LYS A 147 -9.56 -19.47 0.49
C LYS A 147 -9.06 -19.87 -0.90
N THR A 148 -8.20 -19.04 -1.49
CA THR A 148 -7.68 -19.23 -2.85
C THR A 148 -6.25 -18.73 -2.99
N THR A 149 -5.60 -19.10 -4.09
CA THR A 149 -4.34 -18.48 -4.51
C THR A 149 -4.62 -17.10 -5.08
N LEU A 150 -4.07 -16.07 -4.45
CA LEU A 150 -4.16 -14.69 -4.90
C LEU A 150 -3.17 -14.44 -6.02
N GLN A 151 -3.67 -14.21 -7.22
CA GLN A 151 -2.90 -13.89 -8.41
C GLN A 151 -3.66 -12.85 -9.21
N GLY A 152 -3.11 -11.64 -9.29
CA GLY A 152 -3.79 -10.48 -9.86
C GLY A 152 -4.80 -9.81 -8.92
N PHE A 153 -4.84 -10.25 -7.65
CA PHE A 153 -5.59 -9.60 -6.57
C PHE A 153 -4.66 -9.12 -5.47
N VAL A 154 -5.03 -8.00 -4.86
CA VAL A 154 -4.28 -7.45 -3.73
C VAL A 154 -4.29 -8.43 -2.55
N HIS A 155 -3.12 -8.60 -1.89
CA HIS A 155 -3.02 -9.45 -0.70
C HIS A 155 -3.67 -8.80 0.51
N ASP A 156 -3.50 -7.49 0.69
CA ASP A 156 -4.03 -6.73 1.81
C ASP A 156 -5.56 -6.81 1.85
N GLU A 157 -6.11 -7.23 2.98
CA GLU A 157 -7.55 -7.43 3.14
C GLU A 157 -8.31 -6.10 3.13
N ALA A 158 -7.75 -5.04 3.76
CA ALA A 158 -8.41 -3.74 3.78
C ALA A 158 -8.50 -3.15 2.37
N ALA A 159 -7.45 -3.29 1.56
CA ALA A 159 -7.47 -2.89 0.16
C ALA A 159 -8.42 -3.75 -0.68
N ALA A 160 -8.50 -5.06 -0.40
CA ALA A 160 -9.44 -5.96 -1.07
C ALA A 160 -10.89 -5.56 -0.80
N PHE A 161 -11.23 -5.22 0.43
CA PHE A 161 -12.56 -4.69 0.81
C PHE A 161 -12.90 -3.35 0.15
N GLN A 162 -11.89 -2.60 -0.31
CA GLN A 162 -12.05 -1.38 -1.09
C GLN A 162 -12.09 -1.65 -2.61
N GLY A 163 -12.29 -2.89 -3.02
CA GLY A 163 -12.34 -3.26 -4.44
C GLY A 163 -10.97 -3.43 -5.10
N GLY A 164 -9.88 -3.47 -4.32
CA GLY A 164 -8.52 -3.67 -4.82
C GLY A 164 -7.78 -2.39 -5.20
N VAL A 165 -8.43 -1.22 -5.09
CA VAL A 165 -7.82 0.10 -5.29
C VAL A 165 -7.74 0.82 -3.95
N SER A 166 -6.54 0.97 -3.39
CA SER A 166 -6.35 1.63 -2.10
C SER A 166 -5.03 2.39 -2.05
N GLY A 167 -4.94 3.38 -1.16
CA GLY A 167 -3.73 4.18 -1.01
C GLY A 167 -2.59 3.45 -0.30
N ASN A 168 -2.89 2.39 0.46
CA ASN A 168 -1.89 1.60 1.20
C ASN A 168 -1.41 0.37 0.45
N ALA A 169 -2.21 -0.18 -0.48
CA ALA A 169 -1.90 -1.41 -1.21
C ALA A 169 -2.72 -1.54 -2.49
N GLY A 170 -2.39 -2.52 -3.34
CA GLY A 170 -3.17 -2.86 -4.54
C GLY A 170 -2.50 -2.52 -5.85
N LEU A 171 -1.39 -1.81 -5.85
CA LEU A 171 -0.63 -1.52 -7.06
C LEU A 171 0.15 -2.75 -7.54
N PHE A 172 0.08 -3.01 -8.83
CA PHE A 172 0.87 -4.01 -9.55
C PHE A 172 1.78 -3.31 -10.54
N SER A 173 2.99 -3.84 -10.73
CA SER A 173 3.99 -3.27 -11.64
C SER A 173 5.10 -4.29 -11.93
N ASN A 174 6.11 -3.85 -12.67
CA ASN A 174 7.40 -4.51 -12.83
C ASN A 174 8.55 -3.62 -12.36
N ALA A 175 9.74 -4.18 -12.20
CA ALA A 175 10.89 -3.46 -11.64
C ALA A 175 11.30 -2.25 -12.48
N ARG A 176 11.23 -2.35 -13.81
CA ARG A 176 11.60 -1.26 -14.73
C ARG A 176 10.67 -0.06 -14.56
N GLU A 177 9.37 -0.29 -14.53
CA GLU A 177 8.39 0.79 -14.42
C GLU A 177 8.38 1.43 -13.03
N VAL A 178 8.55 0.62 -11.96
CA VAL A 178 8.79 1.17 -10.63
C VAL A 178 10.04 2.07 -10.63
N ALA A 179 11.13 1.63 -11.27
CA ALA A 179 12.34 2.44 -11.38
C ALA A 179 12.10 3.75 -12.13
N GLN A 180 11.25 3.78 -13.17
CA GLN A 180 10.90 5.02 -13.89
C GLN A 180 10.19 6.03 -12.97
N VAL A 181 9.23 5.57 -12.14
CA VAL A 181 8.57 6.43 -11.15
C VAL A 181 9.57 7.01 -10.15
N TYR A 182 10.48 6.16 -9.64
CA TYR A 182 11.50 6.61 -8.72
C TYR A 182 12.57 7.48 -9.38
N GLN A 183 12.86 7.26 -10.67
CA GLN A 183 13.73 8.15 -11.47
C GLN A 183 13.08 9.54 -11.64
N MET A 184 11.77 9.60 -11.87
CA MET A 184 11.04 10.87 -11.91
C MET A 184 11.22 11.65 -10.59
N LEU A 185 11.13 10.98 -9.44
CA LEU A 185 11.34 11.59 -8.13
C LEU A 185 12.81 12.03 -7.96
N LEU A 186 13.79 11.20 -8.38
CA LEU A 186 15.22 11.53 -8.35
C LEU A 186 15.53 12.78 -9.16
N ASN A 187 14.88 12.94 -10.29
CA ASN A 187 15.01 14.11 -11.16
C ASN A 187 14.22 15.34 -10.68
N GLY A 188 13.70 15.29 -9.43
CA GLY A 188 12.91 16.38 -8.87
C GLY A 188 11.57 16.59 -9.55
N GLY A 189 10.89 15.52 -9.93
CA GLY A 189 9.54 15.52 -10.48
C GLY A 189 9.47 15.52 -12.01
N GLU A 190 10.54 15.18 -12.69
CA GLU A 190 10.62 15.19 -14.16
C GLU A 190 11.07 13.85 -14.73
N LEU A 191 10.46 13.42 -15.82
CA LEU A 191 10.85 12.24 -16.57
C LEU A 191 10.69 12.50 -18.07
N ASN A 192 11.71 12.18 -18.86
CA ASN A 192 11.73 12.33 -20.33
C ASN A 192 11.33 13.74 -20.81
N GLY A 193 11.75 14.79 -20.09
CA GLY A 193 11.42 16.18 -20.42
C GLY A 193 10.01 16.63 -20.00
N GLN A 194 9.20 15.76 -19.42
CA GLN A 194 7.89 16.10 -18.90
C GLN A 194 7.93 16.23 -17.37
N ARG A 195 7.32 17.31 -16.86
CA ARG A 195 7.21 17.57 -15.43
C ARG A 195 5.88 17.06 -14.91
N TYR A 196 5.94 16.22 -13.87
CA TYR A 196 4.80 15.63 -13.16
C TYR A 196 4.57 16.26 -11.79
N LEU A 197 5.66 16.59 -11.10
CA LEU A 197 5.64 17.23 -9.79
C LEU A 197 6.62 18.39 -9.73
N SER A 198 6.38 19.37 -8.88
CA SER A 198 7.37 20.40 -8.64
C SER A 198 8.57 19.85 -7.88
N LYS A 199 9.73 20.44 -8.04
CA LYS A 199 10.95 20.06 -7.32
C LYS A 199 10.77 20.22 -5.82
N GLU A 200 10.10 21.28 -5.41
CA GLU A 200 9.78 21.59 -4.01
C GLU A 200 8.87 20.52 -3.39
N THR A 201 7.87 20.05 -4.14
CA THR A 201 7.00 18.95 -3.70
C THR A 201 7.80 17.67 -3.51
N CYS A 202 8.63 17.28 -4.47
CA CYS A 202 9.48 16.11 -4.34
C CYS A 202 10.38 16.21 -3.09
N GLN A 203 11.02 17.37 -2.90
CA GLN A 203 11.90 17.61 -1.77
C GLN A 203 11.14 17.55 -0.43
N LEU A 204 9.95 18.17 -0.34
CA LEU A 204 9.11 18.14 0.85
C LEU A 204 8.73 16.71 1.24
N PHE A 205 8.32 15.88 0.28
CA PHE A 205 7.84 14.54 0.56
C PHE A 205 8.97 13.55 0.91
N THR A 206 10.17 13.77 0.41
CA THR A 206 11.32 12.87 0.60
C THR A 206 12.24 13.26 1.76
N THR A 207 12.03 14.41 2.36
CA THR A 207 12.82 14.92 3.50
C THR A 207 12.17 14.54 4.82
N GLU A 208 12.99 14.26 5.85
CA GLU A 208 12.49 14.05 7.23
C GLU A 208 11.83 15.32 7.76
N VAL A 209 10.56 15.23 8.14
CA VAL A 209 9.77 16.37 8.60
C VAL A 209 9.48 16.33 10.11
N SER A 210 9.90 15.28 10.81
CA SER A 210 9.60 15.09 12.24
C SER A 210 10.79 14.53 13.01
N LYS A 211 11.06 15.10 14.17
CA LYS A 211 12.10 14.58 15.10
C LYS A 211 11.75 13.23 15.74
N ILE A 212 10.49 12.79 15.66
CA ILE A 212 10.03 11.53 16.25
C ILE A 212 9.97 10.38 15.23
N SER A 213 10.15 10.68 13.96
CA SER A 213 10.13 9.69 12.88
C SER A 213 11.24 10.01 11.87
N ARG A 214 11.92 8.97 11.36
CA ARG A 214 12.88 9.11 10.25
C ARG A 214 12.22 9.38 8.90
N ARG A 215 10.87 9.26 8.82
CA ARG A 215 10.14 9.32 7.56
C ARG A 215 9.97 10.73 7.04
N GLY A 216 9.93 10.86 5.71
CA GLY A 216 9.31 11.99 5.03
C GLY A 216 7.78 11.84 4.99
N LEU A 217 7.12 12.55 4.10
CA LEU A 217 5.69 12.44 3.90
C LEU A 217 5.41 11.22 2.99
N GLY A 218 5.22 10.05 3.61
CA GLY A 218 4.96 8.78 2.93
C GLY A 218 6.20 7.94 2.62
N PHE A 219 7.36 8.53 2.45
CA PHE A 219 8.62 7.80 2.22
C PHE A 219 9.30 7.38 3.52
N ASP A 220 9.86 6.19 3.53
CA ASP A 220 10.76 5.73 4.57
C ASP A 220 12.21 6.15 4.25
N LYS A 221 13.06 6.14 5.26
CA LYS A 221 14.47 6.53 5.17
C LYS A 221 15.35 5.58 5.98
N PRO A 222 16.67 5.56 5.77
CA PRO A 222 17.59 4.87 6.66
C PRO A 222 17.42 5.34 8.11
N ASP A 223 17.50 4.42 9.06
CA ASP A 223 17.47 4.78 10.49
C ASP A 223 18.89 5.05 10.99
N THR A 224 19.33 6.28 10.85
CA THR A 224 20.65 6.71 11.31
C THR A 224 20.77 6.77 12.83
N ARG A 225 19.67 6.84 13.56
CA ARG A 225 19.61 6.84 15.02
C ARG A 225 19.66 5.42 15.60
N ASN A 226 19.17 4.45 14.83
CA ASN A 226 19.18 3.04 15.19
C ASN A 226 19.42 2.16 13.94
N PRO A 227 20.68 2.05 13.48
CA PRO A 227 21.03 1.34 12.25
C PRO A 227 20.57 -0.13 12.22
N GLU A 228 20.52 -0.80 13.37
CA GLU A 228 20.05 -2.19 13.48
C GLU A 228 18.54 -2.35 13.17
N LYS A 229 17.78 -1.27 13.22
CA LYS A 229 16.35 -1.23 12.85
C LYS A 229 16.10 -0.52 11.52
N SER A 230 17.17 -0.20 10.80
CA SER A 230 17.07 0.41 9.50
C SER A 230 16.41 -0.55 8.50
N PRO A 231 15.50 -0.08 7.63
CA PRO A 231 14.97 -0.88 6.53
C PRO A 231 15.92 -0.94 5.32
N CYS A 232 17.10 -0.36 5.44
CA CYS A 232 18.14 -0.23 4.42
C CYS A 232 19.43 -0.90 4.87
N GLY A 233 20.32 -1.15 3.93
CA GLY A 233 21.66 -1.63 4.18
C GLY A 233 22.48 -0.68 5.07
N LYS A 234 23.50 -1.21 5.73
CA LYS A 234 24.34 -0.47 6.70
C LYS A 234 25.16 0.65 6.07
N HIS A 235 25.45 0.55 4.78
CA HIS A 235 26.23 1.54 4.01
C HIS A 235 25.36 2.60 3.32
N THR A 236 24.05 2.59 3.60
CA THR A 236 23.08 3.46 2.93
C THR A 236 23.20 4.90 3.44
N PRO A 237 23.42 5.91 2.57
CA PRO A 237 23.49 7.31 2.95
C PRO A 237 22.18 7.84 3.56
N ALA A 238 22.26 8.80 4.46
CA ALA A 238 21.12 9.34 5.21
C ALA A 238 20.04 10.03 4.34
N LYS A 239 20.43 10.53 3.16
CA LYS A 239 19.48 11.18 2.24
C LYS A 239 18.63 10.22 1.44
N VAL A 240 18.97 8.94 1.42
CA VAL A 240 18.18 7.91 0.74
C VAL A 240 16.75 7.93 1.23
N TYR A 241 15.81 7.74 0.31
CA TYR A 241 14.39 7.62 0.59
C TYR A 241 13.74 6.54 -0.28
N GLY A 242 12.66 6.00 0.18
CA GLY A 242 11.94 4.93 -0.53
C GLY A 242 10.96 4.22 0.37
N HIS A 243 10.70 2.97 0.11
CA HIS A 243 9.85 2.15 0.98
C HIS A 243 10.06 0.65 0.75
N THR A 244 9.70 -0.15 1.76
CA THR A 244 9.57 -1.60 1.64
C THR A 244 8.12 -1.99 1.49
N GLY A 245 7.83 -3.11 0.80
CA GLY A 245 6.51 -3.67 0.68
C GLY A 245 6.34 -4.98 1.45
N PHE A 246 5.14 -5.24 1.96
CA PHE A 246 4.80 -6.44 2.71
C PHE A 246 5.09 -7.73 1.91
N THR A 247 4.86 -7.73 0.62
CA THR A 247 5.13 -8.83 -0.30
C THR A 247 6.62 -9.12 -0.52
N GLY A 248 7.51 -8.32 0.10
CA GLY A 248 8.96 -8.51 0.04
C GLY A 248 9.66 -7.57 -0.94
N THR A 249 8.95 -6.61 -1.49
CA THR A 249 9.48 -5.60 -2.41
C THR A 249 10.20 -4.49 -1.67
N CYS A 250 11.06 -3.74 -2.37
CA CYS A 250 11.52 -2.42 -1.96
C CYS A 250 11.92 -1.59 -3.17
N ALA A 251 11.88 -0.27 -3.00
CA ALA A 251 12.46 0.68 -3.93
C ALA A 251 13.09 1.83 -3.12
N TRP A 252 14.32 2.22 -3.48
CA TRP A 252 15.11 3.23 -2.81
C TRP A 252 15.78 4.15 -3.81
N VAL A 253 15.83 5.43 -3.50
CA VAL A 253 16.51 6.47 -4.28
C VAL A 253 17.63 7.07 -3.45
N ASP A 254 18.81 7.16 -4.03
CA ASP A 254 19.94 7.89 -3.49
C ASP A 254 20.21 9.11 -4.37
N PRO A 255 19.85 10.31 -3.89
CA PRO A 255 20.06 11.54 -4.68
C PRO A 255 21.52 11.93 -4.79
N ASP A 256 22.39 11.53 -3.86
CA ASP A 256 23.81 11.90 -3.86
C ASP A 256 24.61 11.07 -4.88
N ASN A 257 24.24 9.80 -5.10
CA ASN A 257 24.89 8.92 -6.07
C ASN A 257 24.09 8.74 -7.38
N GLY A 258 22.93 9.39 -7.54
CA GLY A 258 22.09 9.23 -8.71
C GLY A 258 21.56 7.80 -8.89
N LEU A 259 21.33 7.07 -7.78
CA LEU A 259 21.00 5.65 -7.79
C LEU A 259 19.52 5.43 -7.52
N VAL A 260 18.91 4.57 -8.34
CA VAL A 260 17.59 3.97 -8.07
C VAL A 260 17.77 2.47 -7.89
N TYR A 261 17.45 1.95 -6.72
CA TYR A 261 17.49 0.52 -6.40
C TYR A 261 16.07 -0.03 -6.24
N VAL A 262 15.69 -0.98 -7.07
CA VAL A 262 14.39 -1.67 -7.01
C VAL A 262 14.60 -3.17 -6.86
N PHE A 263 13.94 -3.76 -5.90
CA PHE A 263 13.90 -5.19 -5.69
C PHE A 263 12.45 -5.66 -5.54
N LEU A 264 12.01 -6.55 -6.41
CA LEU A 264 10.67 -7.12 -6.36
C LEU A 264 10.73 -8.60 -6.03
N SER A 265 9.84 -9.04 -5.17
CA SER A 265 9.65 -10.44 -4.82
C SER A 265 8.20 -10.72 -4.40
N ASN A 266 7.83 -11.99 -4.39
CA ASN A 266 6.57 -12.47 -3.84
C ASN A 266 6.84 -13.43 -2.65
N ARG A 267 7.62 -12.96 -1.66
CA ARG A 267 8.08 -13.78 -0.53
C ARG A 267 6.96 -14.47 0.25
N ILE A 268 5.76 -13.89 0.21
CA ILE A 268 4.58 -14.44 0.91
C ILE A 268 3.88 -15.55 0.13
N TYR A 269 4.36 -15.89 -1.06
CA TYR A 269 3.87 -17.04 -1.81
C TYR A 269 4.79 -18.24 -1.62
N PRO A 270 4.25 -19.46 -1.41
CA PRO A 270 2.84 -19.76 -1.16
C PRO A 270 2.40 -19.52 0.28
N ASP A 271 3.32 -19.13 1.17
CA ASP A 271 3.08 -19.03 2.61
C ASP A 271 3.50 -17.67 3.16
N VAL A 272 2.52 -16.92 3.68
CA VAL A 272 2.72 -15.61 4.29
C VAL A 272 3.66 -15.64 5.51
N THR A 273 3.77 -16.79 6.18
CA THR A 273 4.67 -16.97 7.33
C THR A 273 6.14 -17.08 6.94
N ASN A 274 6.45 -17.19 5.65
CA ASN A 274 7.82 -17.22 5.16
C ASN A 274 8.52 -15.88 5.44
N ARG A 275 9.48 -15.92 6.37
CA ARG A 275 10.29 -14.76 6.79
C ARG A 275 11.74 -14.84 6.34
N LYS A 276 12.11 -15.76 5.46
CA LYS A 276 13.50 -15.95 5.04
C LYS A 276 14.11 -14.68 4.46
N LEU A 277 13.39 -13.98 3.59
CA LEU A 277 13.86 -12.74 2.98
C LEU A 277 14.27 -11.70 4.03
N SER A 278 13.41 -11.45 5.02
CA SER A 278 13.67 -10.45 6.06
C SER A 278 14.68 -10.95 7.11
N ARG A 279 14.63 -12.24 7.47
CA ARG A 279 15.57 -12.81 8.46
C ARG A 279 17.02 -12.85 7.95
N LEU A 280 17.17 -13.04 6.64
CA LEU A 280 18.48 -13.07 5.98
C LEU A 280 18.87 -11.68 5.44
N GLU A 281 18.07 -10.65 5.68
CA GLU A 281 18.35 -9.26 5.27
C GLU A 281 18.76 -9.14 3.79
N ILE A 282 18.13 -9.93 2.90
CA ILE A 282 18.56 -10.06 1.51
C ILE A 282 18.55 -8.73 0.76
N ARG A 283 17.50 -7.91 0.96
CA ARG A 283 17.38 -6.60 0.29
C ARG A 283 18.46 -5.64 0.77
N GLU A 284 18.71 -5.66 2.07
CA GLU A 284 19.68 -4.85 2.76
C GLU A 284 21.11 -5.24 2.34
N GLN A 285 21.41 -6.54 2.26
CA GLN A 285 22.72 -7.05 1.81
C GLN A 285 23.00 -6.73 0.34
N ILE A 286 22.00 -6.82 -0.54
CA ILE A 286 22.14 -6.41 -1.95
C ILE A 286 22.45 -4.91 -2.03
N GLN A 287 21.72 -4.09 -1.27
CA GLN A 287 21.97 -2.65 -1.20
C GLN A 287 23.38 -2.34 -0.72
N ASP A 288 23.86 -3.01 0.32
CA ASP A 288 25.23 -2.87 0.80
C ASP A 288 26.28 -3.28 -0.23
N ALA A 289 26.04 -4.34 -0.99
CA ALA A 289 26.93 -4.74 -2.08
C ALA A 289 27.03 -3.67 -3.18
N ILE A 290 25.90 -3.03 -3.51
CA ILE A 290 25.86 -1.91 -4.45
C ILE A 290 26.73 -0.75 -3.93
N TYR A 291 26.54 -0.34 -2.68
CA TYR A 291 27.32 0.78 -2.11
C TYR A 291 28.81 0.48 -2.00
N LYS A 292 29.19 -0.74 -1.64
CA LYS A 292 30.58 -1.18 -1.66
C LYS A 292 31.20 -1.06 -3.06
N ALA A 293 30.47 -1.46 -4.09
CA ALA A 293 30.92 -1.35 -5.47
C ALA A 293 31.04 0.12 -5.94
N ILE A 294 30.19 1.03 -5.48
CA ILE A 294 30.28 2.46 -5.77
C ILE A 294 31.50 3.08 -5.10
N GLN A 295 31.80 2.70 -3.83
CA GLN A 295 32.92 3.24 -3.06
C GLN A 295 34.28 2.70 -3.51
N SER A 296 34.33 1.58 -4.24
CA SER A 296 35.57 0.99 -4.76
C SER A 296 36.02 1.56 -6.09
N LYS A 297 35.27 2.51 -6.65
CA LYS A 297 35.64 3.28 -7.86
C LYS A 297 36.29 4.60 -7.47
#